data_72dac8df9b9a081da2c92befdfcc39a2
#
_entry.id   72dac8df9b9a081da2c92befdfcc39a2
#
_cell.length_a   1.000
_cell.length_b   1.000
_cell.length_c   1.000
_cell.angle_alpha   90.00
_cell.angle_beta   90.00
_cell.angle_gamma   90.00
#
_symmetry.space_group_name_H-M   'P 1'
#
loop_
_entity.id
_entity.type
_entity.pdbx_description
1 polymer ?
#
loop_
_entity_poly.entity_id
_entity_poly.type
_entity_poly.pdbx_seq_one_letter_code
_entity_poly.pdbx_strand_id
1 'polypeptide(L)'
;MSSPRLDRARRLAATLLIGAGGAYLLAYLFVAFSRMGYPFELEWLEGGMVDHVRRVLEGSPIYAKPSIEFVSFLYPPLYYEAAAVFAGVLGPGFWPLRLLSFLSSIGVFVLLLQIVRRETGSVFAGGVAVGVFAATYDRVGGWFDIARLDSFYLMLLLAGIFVLLSFRSAWGAAAAGLLFSAAFLTKQSALVIVAPLLIYLVVAELRRAPWFAGAVALGMGGGTVLLDRVSGGWFHYYCFYLPSRHPRLDGGLTAFFTVDLLPALPLATVVAVYYVAIRLRGPGARARFFFPFLAAGMIGSSWLVRNMVGAEVNNLLPAFAAVALLAALGLHELRLRAQAREAIVWRRVALAAEIALLAQLAFLAYDPRTHIPTLADRAAGEKLVARLQAIPGEIFAPHHGYLARLAGKRGYAHTLAMDNLFLDDDGPARRDLEAEMRKALADKTFAAVLLESDGRYGVAILNSYDAREALFDDPDVFWPVTGGRLRPEALCLPK
;
A
#
# COMPACT_ATOMS: atom_id res chain seq x y z
N MET A 1 45.89 -17.33 -3.86
CA MET A 1 46.26 -16.66 -2.61
C MET A 1 45.20 -15.63 -2.26
N SER A 2 44.61 -15.74 -1.09
CA SER A 2 43.64 -14.74 -0.60
C SER A 2 44.33 -13.41 -0.31
N SER A 3 43.79 -12.27 -0.75
CA SER A 3 44.30 -10.97 -0.31
C SER A 3 43.65 -10.64 1.05
N PRO A 4 44.35 -10.65 2.16
CA PRO A 4 43.79 -10.37 3.49
C PRO A 4 43.10 -9.00 3.56
N ARG A 5 43.56 -8.05 2.74
CA ARG A 5 42.97 -6.71 2.60
C ARG A 5 41.55 -6.77 1.99
N LEU A 6 41.37 -7.60 0.96
CA LEU A 6 40.06 -7.75 0.29
C LEU A 6 39.03 -8.44 1.20
N ASP A 7 39.46 -9.45 1.96
CA ASP A 7 38.57 -10.14 2.91
C ASP A 7 38.17 -9.22 4.08
N ARG A 8 39.08 -8.36 4.54
CA ARG A 8 38.78 -7.32 5.56
C ARG A 8 37.81 -6.28 5.00
N ALA A 9 38.01 -5.80 3.76
CA ALA A 9 37.10 -4.85 3.11
C ALA A 9 35.67 -5.42 2.96
N ARG A 10 35.53 -6.69 2.57
CA ARG A 10 34.25 -7.36 2.44
C ARG A 10 33.55 -7.55 3.81
N ARG A 11 34.28 -7.90 4.84
CA ARG A 11 33.70 -7.97 6.21
C ARG A 11 33.19 -6.62 6.66
N LEU A 12 33.97 -5.56 6.44
CA LEU A 12 33.56 -4.19 6.78
C LEU A 12 32.31 -3.77 5.98
N ALA A 13 32.31 -3.97 4.65
CA ALA A 13 31.16 -3.66 3.81
C ALA A 13 29.89 -4.40 4.26
N ALA A 14 30.01 -5.69 4.58
CA ALA A 14 28.90 -6.49 5.09
C ALA A 14 28.36 -5.99 6.44
N THR A 15 29.24 -5.62 7.38
CA THR A 15 28.85 -5.05 8.68
C THR A 15 28.14 -3.71 8.49
N LEU A 16 28.70 -2.83 7.66
CA LEU A 16 28.09 -1.54 7.36
C LEU A 16 26.74 -1.69 6.67
N LEU A 17 26.59 -2.66 5.77
CA LEU A 17 25.33 -2.92 5.05
C LEU A 17 24.21 -3.34 6.01
N ILE A 18 24.51 -4.25 6.96
CA ILE A 18 23.54 -4.64 7.98
C ILE A 18 23.27 -3.50 8.97
N GLY A 19 24.30 -2.76 9.38
CA GLY A 19 24.14 -1.59 10.25
C GLY A 19 23.26 -0.51 9.64
N ALA A 20 23.50 -0.18 8.36
CA ALA A 20 22.67 0.78 7.62
C ALA A 20 21.23 0.28 7.45
N GLY A 21 21.02 -0.99 7.06
CA GLY A 21 19.69 -1.58 6.97
C GLY A 21 18.96 -1.59 8.32
N GLY A 22 19.66 -1.89 9.41
CA GLY A 22 19.13 -1.79 10.78
C GLY A 22 18.74 -0.37 11.17
N ALA A 23 19.53 0.64 10.75
CA ALA A 23 19.21 2.04 11.00
C ALA A 23 17.89 2.47 10.31
N TYR A 24 17.64 2.02 9.08
CA TYR A 24 16.36 2.28 8.40
C TYR A 24 15.17 1.61 9.10
N LEU A 25 15.37 0.38 9.58
CA LEU A 25 14.31 -0.29 10.35
C LEU A 25 14.02 0.46 11.66
N LEU A 26 15.04 0.93 12.36
CA LEU A 26 14.88 1.73 13.58
C LEU A 26 14.24 3.08 13.29
N ALA A 27 14.62 3.75 12.19
CA ALA A 27 13.99 5.00 11.74
C ALA A 27 12.49 4.79 11.44
N TYR A 28 12.14 3.70 10.74
CA TYR A 28 10.74 3.34 10.52
C TYR A 28 9.99 3.10 11.84
N LEU A 29 10.54 2.31 12.75
CA LEU A 29 9.91 2.06 14.05
C LEU A 29 9.70 3.35 14.85
N PHE A 30 10.69 4.24 14.84
CA PHE A 30 10.59 5.55 15.47
C PHE A 30 9.42 6.36 14.89
N VAL A 31 9.29 6.44 13.56
CA VAL A 31 8.18 7.15 12.91
C VAL A 31 6.84 6.50 13.28
N ALA A 32 6.73 5.18 13.12
CA ALA A 32 5.48 4.46 13.37
C ALA A 32 4.96 4.67 14.79
N PHE A 33 5.83 4.52 15.81
CA PHE A 33 5.44 4.72 17.20
C PHE A 33 5.12 6.20 17.52
N SER A 34 5.82 7.14 16.88
CA SER A 34 5.59 8.57 17.12
C SER A 34 4.24 9.05 16.59
N ARG A 35 3.72 8.46 15.50
CA ARG A 35 2.51 8.93 14.82
C ARG A 35 1.29 8.01 14.94
N MET A 36 1.45 6.77 15.42
CA MET A 36 0.35 5.80 15.51
C MET A 36 -0.85 6.33 16.30
N GLY A 37 -0.61 7.06 17.40
CA GLY A 37 -1.63 7.68 18.25
C GLY A 37 -2.07 9.08 17.80
N TYR A 38 -1.64 9.60 16.66
CA TYR A 38 -2.07 10.90 16.16
C TYR A 38 -3.58 10.88 15.86
N PRO A 39 -4.38 11.82 16.41
CA PRO A 39 -5.84 11.73 16.35
C PRO A 39 -6.47 12.15 15.02
N PHE A 40 -5.67 12.63 14.07
CA PHE A 40 -6.12 13.08 12.76
C PHE A 40 -5.50 12.22 11.64
N GLU A 41 -5.89 12.50 10.40
CA GLU A 41 -5.36 11.82 9.23
C GLU A 41 -3.86 12.07 9.04
N LEU A 42 -3.12 11.00 8.76
CA LEU A 42 -1.76 11.05 8.25
C LEU A 42 -1.76 11.07 6.71
N GLU A 43 -2.83 10.55 6.13
CA GLU A 43 -3.12 10.51 4.71
C GLU A 43 -4.64 10.70 4.53
N TRP A 44 -5.04 11.53 3.59
CA TRP A 44 -6.41 12.06 3.46
C TRP A 44 -7.53 11.02 3.24
N LEU A 45 -7.21 9.77 2.93
CA LEU A 45 -8.18 8.68 2.81
C LEU A 45 -8.37 7.85 4.09
N GLU A 46 -7.54 8.04 5.12
CA GLU A 46 -7.63 7.23 6.34
C GLU A 46 -9.02 7.35 7.00
N GLY A 47 -9.62 8.54 6.97
CA GLY A 47 -10.97 8.77 7.52
C GLY A 47 -12.04 7.95 6.80
N GLY A 48 -11.97 7.88 5.48
CA GLY A 48 -12.86 7.03 4.70
C GLY A 48 -12.67 5.54 4.99
N MET A 49 -11.43 5.08 5.28
CA MET A 49 -11.20 3.70 5.73
C MET A 49 -11.86 3.43 7.09
N VAL A 50 -11.78 4.38 8.03
CA VAL A 50 -12.47 4.29 9.32
C VAL A 50 -13.98 4.21 9.13
N ASP A 51 -14.56 4.97 8.21
CA ASP A 51 -15.98 4.93 7.91
C ASP A 51 -16.43 3.56 7.38
N HIS A 52 -15.65 2.93 6.51
CA HIS A 52 -15.93 1.56 6.05
C HIS A 52 -15.88 0.55 7.21
N VAL A 53 -14.87 0.64 8.09
CA VAL A 53 -14.76 -0.23 9.28
C VAL A 53 -15.92 -0.03 10.23
N ARG A 54 -16.39 1.21 10.43
CA ARG A 54 -17.61 1.48 11.24
C ARG A 54 -18.82 0.79 10.65
N ARG A 55 -19.03 0.84 9.34
CA ARG A 55 -20.15 0.13 8.70
C ARG A 55 -20.09 -1.36 8.95
N VAL A 56 -18.89 -1.99 8.91
CA VAL A 56 -18.73 -3.40 9.28
C VAL A 56 -19.17 -3.64 10.73
N LEU A 57 -18.73 -2.81 11.68
CA LEU A 57 -19.08 -2.94 13.09
C LEU A 57 -20.59 -2.73 13.36
N GLU A 58 -21.22 -1.88 12.59
CA GLU A 58 -22.67 -1.58 12.66
C GLU A 58 -23.52 -2.61 11.89
N GLY A 59 -22.92 -3.59 11.22
CA GLY A 59 -23.61 -4.56 10.35
C GLY A 59 -24.23 -3.92 9.09
N SER A 60 -23.80 -2.72 8.75
CA SER A 60 -24.28 -2.01 7.56
C SER A 60 -23.52 -2.47 6.30
N PRO A 61 -24.18 -2.62 5.13
CA PRO A 61 -23.52 -3.09 3.93
C PRO A 61 -22.44 -2.10 3.45
N ILE A 62 -21.24 -2.61 3.17
CA ILE A 62 -20.14 -1.81 2.60
C ILE A 62 -20.44 -1.49 1.13
N TYR A 63 -20.96 -2.47 0.39
CA TYR A 63 -21.33 -2.27 -1.02
C TYR A 63 -22.84 -2.11 -1.12
N ALA A 64 -23.25 -0.87 -1.32
CA ALA A 64 -24.66 -0.47 -1.40
C ALA A 64 -24.85 0.57 -2.50
N LYS A 65 -26.10 0.85 -2.86
CA LYS A 65 -26.43 1.98 -3.74
C LYS A 65 -25.78 3.25 -3.19
N PRO A 66 -25.04 4.02 -4.01
CA PRO A 66 -24.41 5.25 -3.55
C PRO A 66 -25.45 6.29 -3.12
N SER A 67 -25.13 7.04 -2.08
CA SER A 67 -25.92 8.17 -1.57
C SER A 67 -24.97 9.23 -1.01
N ILE A 68 -25.49 10.43 -0.72
CA ILE A 68 -24.70 11.48 -0.08
C ILE A 68 -24.18 11.06 1.31
N GLU A 69 -24.84 10.12 1.95
CA GLU A 69 -24.41 9.59 3.26
C GLU A 69 -23.23 8.63 3.14
N PHE A 70 -23.15 7.86 2.05
CA PHE A 70 -22.07 6.88 1.85
C PHE A 70 -21.93 6.45 0.40
N VAL A 71 -20.68 6.42 -0.07
CA VAL A 71 -20.24 5.78 -1.32
C VAL A 71 -19.06 4.86 -0.98
N SER A 72 -19.08 3.63 -1.48
CA SER A 72 -18.01 2.66 -1.22
C SER A 72 -16.71 3.03 -1.92
N PHE A 73 -15.57 2.71 -1.27
CA PHE A 73 -14.27 2.67 -1.93
C PHE A 73 -14.18 1.46 -2.88
N LEU A 74 -13.21 1.51 -3.81
CA LEU A 74 -13.02 0.49 -4.85
C LEU A 74 -12.29 -0.77 -4.38
N TYR A 75 -12.10 -0.96 -3.08
CA TYR A 75 -11.32 -2.07 -2.53
C TYR A 75 -12.23 -3.21 -2.05
N PRO A 76 -11.80 -4.49 -2.21
CA PRO A 76 -12.48 -5.63 -1.60
C PRO A 76 -12.45 -5.61 -0.07
N PRO A 77 -13.31 -6.39 0.62
CA PRO A 77 -13.67 -6.13 2.02
C PRO A 77 -12.66 -6.59 3.07
N LEU A 78 -11.72 -7.48 2.74
CA LEU A 78 -10.96 -8.23 3.76
C LEU A 78 -10.16 -7.32 4.72
N TYR A 79 -9.64 -6.19 4.23
CA TYR A 79 -8.96 -5.24 5.12
C TYR A 79 -9.93 -4.62 6.12
N TYR A 80 -11.13 -4.22 5.68
CA TYR A 80 -12.14 -3.63 6.55
C TYR A 80 -12.60 -4.63 7.61
N GLU A 81 -12.84 -5.88 7.23
CA GLU A 81 -13.22 -6.97 8.14
C GLU A 81 -12.11 -7.26 9.16
N ALA A 82 -10.85 -7.35 8.71
CA ALA A 82 -9.71 -7.54 9.59
C ALA A 82 -9.53 -6.37 10.57
N ALA A 83 -9.65 -5.13 10.07
CA ALA A 83 -9.55 -3.93 10.89
C ALA A 83 -10.72 -3.80 11.88
N ALA A 84 -11.92 -4.27 11.51
CA ALA A 84 -13.08 -4.28 12.39
C ALA A 84 -12.88 -5.17 13.63
N VAL A 85 -12.10 -6.26 13.52
CA VAL A 85 -11.73 -7.09 14.68
C VAL A 85 -10.94 -6.26 15.70
N PHE A 86 -9.95 -5.47 15.24
CA PHE A 86 -9.18 -4.59 16.11
C PHE A 86 -10.04 -3.43 16.65
N ALA A 87 -10.82 -2.81 15.76
CA ALA A 87 -11.67 -1.69 16.13
C ALA A 87 -12.82 -2.08 17.07
N GLY A 88 -13.30 -3.33 17.02
CA GLY A 88 -14.31 -3.87 17.96
C GLY A 88 -13.79 -3.96 19.39
N VAL A 89 -12.48 -4.14 19.58
CA VAL A 89 -11.84 -4.21 20.91
C VAL A 89 -11.35 -2.83 21.38
N LEU A 90 -10.78 -2.05 20.45
CA LEU A 90 -10.03 -0.82 20.74
C LEU A 90 -10.84 0.47 20.49
N GLY A 91 -12.05 0.32 19.98
CA GLY A 91 -12.89 1.42 19.51
C GLY A 91 -12.59 1.83 18.07
N PRO A 92 -13.60 2.33 17.32
CA PRO A 92 -13.42 2.73 15.92
C PRO A 92 -12.65 4.05 15.84
N GLY A 93 -11.54 4.06 15.08
CA GLY A 93 -10.69 5.22 14.88
C GLY A 93 -9.44 4.86 14.09
N PHE A 94 -8.48 5.78 13.98
CA PHE A 94 -7.23 5.56 13.23
C PHE A 94 -6.32 4.52 13.89
N TRP A 95 -6.24 4.53 15.22
CA TRP A 95 -5.29 3.72 15.98
C TRP A 95 -5.39 2.21 15.70
N PRO A 96 -6.59 1.56 15.74
CA PRO A 96 -6.70 0.13 15.45
C PRO A 96 -6.34 -0.22 14.00
N LEU A 97 -6.67 0.64 13.04
CA LEU A 97 -6.34 0.42 11.64
C LEU A 97 -4.82 0.56 11.40
N ARG A 98 -4.21 1.60 11.99
CA ARG A 98 -2.74 1.80 11.95
C ARG A 98 -2.00 0.67 12.64
N LEU A 99 -2.53 0.14 13.74
CA LEU A 99 -1.99 -1.03 14.43
C LEU A 99 -1.99 -2.26 13.51
N LEU A 100 -3.10 -2.54 12.81
CA LEU A 100 -3.14 -3.63 11.82
C LEU A 100 -2.09 -3.44 10.73
N SER A 101 -1.97 -2.24 10.17
CA SER A 101 -0.99 -1.92 9.12
C SER A 101 0.45 -2.03 9.64
N PHE A 102 0.72 -1.55 10.85
CA PHE A 102 2.03 -1.69 11.52
C PHE A 102 2.40 -3.17 11.73
N LEU A 103 1.52 -3.97 12.32
CA LEU A 103 1.75 -5.41 12.51
C LEU A 103 1.97 -6.12 11.18
N SER A 104 1.23 -5.72 10.15
CA SER A 104 1.39 -6.25 8.80
C SER A 104 2.77 -5.89 8.21
N SER A 105 3.25 -4.66 8.40
CA SER A 105 4.59 -4.25 7.93
C SER A 105 5.71 -5.02 8.65
N ILE A 106 5.57 -5.28 9.94
CA ILE A 106 6.48 -6.19 10.67
C ILE A 106 6.41 -7.60 10.07
N GLY A 107 5.20 -8.08 9.75
CA GLY A 107 5.02 -9.35 9.03
C GLY A 107 5.74 -9.38 7.68
N VAL A 108 5.71 -8.28 6.92
CA VAL A 108 6.47 -8.12 5.66
C VAL A 108 7.97 -8.28 5.88
N PHE A 109 8.56 -7.59 6.87
CA PHE A 109 9.98 -7.69 7.18
C PHE A 109 10.38 -9.13 7.59
N VAL A 110 9.57 -9.76 8.45
CA VAL A 110 9.80 -11.16 8.86
C VAL A 110 9.72 -12.10 7.66
N LEU A 111 8.74 -11.94 6.80
CA LEU A 111 8.56 -12.80 5.62
C LEU A 111 9.68 -12.62 4.60
N LEU A 112 10.13 -11.39 4.33
CA LEU A 112 11.30 -11.13 3.47
C LEU A 112 12.55 -11.83 4.02
N LEU A 113 12.82 -11.68 5.30
CA LEU A 113 13.93 -12.36 5.97
C LEU A 113 13.82 -13.89 5.84
N GLN A 114 12.64 -14.46 6.11
CA GLN A 114 12.43 -15.91 6.10
C GLN A 114 12.46 -16.49 4.67
N ILE A 115 11.93 -15.81 3.67
CA ILE A 115 11.99 -16.24 2.27
C ILE A 115 13.46 -16.33 1.83
N VAL A 116 14.25 -15.27 2.08
CA VAL A 116 15.64 -15.24 1.67
C VAL A 116 16.46 -16.25 2.48
N ARG A 117 16.27 -16.32 3.81
CA ARG A 117 16.94 -17.30 4.67
C ARG A 117 16.65 -18.74 4.22
N ARG A 118 15.42 -19.03 3.87
CA ARG A 118 15.01 -20.36 3.41
C ARG A 118 15.73 -20.75 2.12
N GLU A 119 15.87 -19.83 1.18
CA GLU A 119 16.51 -20.11 -0.11
C GLU A 119 18.04 -20.12 -0.06
N THR A 120 18.63 -19.46 0.93
CA THR A 120 20.08 -19.24 1.02
C THR A 120 20.75 -19.86 2.25
N GLY A 121 19.97 -20.19 3.29
CA GLY A 121 20.51 -20.54 4.61
C GLY A 121 21.11 -19.33 5.36
N SER A 122 21.11 -18.13 4.80
CA SER A 122 21.84 -16.97 5.29
C SER A 122 20.92 -15.93 5.94
N VAL A 123 21.08 -15.73 7.25
CA VAL A 123 20.44 -14.61 7.98
C VAL A 123 20.94 -13.27 7.48
N PHE A 124 22.24 -13.19 7.11
CA PHE A 124 22.82 -11.97 6.54
C PHE A 124 22.08 -11.54 5.25
N ALA A 125 21.87 -12.47 4.32
CA ALA A 125 21.16 -12.17 3.08
C ALA A 125 19.70 -11.75 3.37
N GLY A 126 19.02 -12.42 4.32
CA GLY A 126 17.70 -12.02 4.78
C GLY A 126 17.67 -10.60 5.37
N GLY A 127 18.66 -10.25 6.19
CA GLY A 127 18.83 -8.91 6.74
C GLY A 127 19.05 -7.84 5.67
N VAL A 128 19.78 -8.18 4.59
CA VAL A 128 19.94 -7.27 3.44
C VAL A 128 18.60 -7.00 2.74
N ALA A 129 17.76 -8.03 2.52
CA ALA A 129 16.44 -7.85 1.95
C ALA A 129 15.57 -6.91 2.79
N VAL A 130 15.56 -7.13 4.12
CA VAL A 130 14.84 -6.27 5.07
C VAL A 130 15.37 -4.84 5.02
N GLY A 131 16.70 -4.65 5.06
CA GLY A 131 17.32 -3.32 5.05
C GLY A 131 17.04 -2.54 3.76
N VAL A 132 17.14 -3.19 2.60
CA VAL A 132 16.84 -2.56 1.30
C VAL A 132 15.35 -2.18 1.22
N PHE A 133 14.44 -3.06 1.68
CA PHE A 133 13.02 -2.75 1.67
C PHE A 133 12.66 -1.66 2.69
N ALA A 134 13.20 -1.71 3.92
CA ALA A 134 12.97 -0.68 4.93
C ALA A 134 13.44 0.71 4.47
N ALA A 135 14.56 0.76 3.72
CA ALA A 135 15.07 2.02 3.17
C ALA A 135 14.15 2.65 2.10
N THR A 136 13.19 1.91 1.55
CA THR A 136 12.22 2.47 0.59
C THR A 136 11.06 3.23 1.25
N TYR A 137 11.03 3.33 2.58
CA TYR A 137 9.93 3.93 3.34
C TYR A 137 9.55 5.33 2.85
N ASP A 138 10.52 6.21 2.68
CA ASP A 138 10.30 7.56 2.15
C ASP A 138 9.85 7.54 0.67
N ARG A 139 10.43 6.63 -0.14
CA ARG A 139 10.09 6.50 -1.56
C ARG A 139 8.66 6.04 -1.82
N VAL A 140 8.06 5.37 -0.86
CA VAL A 140 6.64 5.05 -0.87
C VAL A 140 5.81 6.04 -0.02
N GLY A 141 6.35 7.24 0.26
CA GLY A 141 5.63 8.30 0.95
C GLY A 141 5.22 7.97 2.39
N GLY A 142 5.93 7.07 3.08
CA GLY A 142 5.60 6.70 4.46
C GLY A 142 4.38 5.78 4.60
N TRP A 143 4.10 4.92 3.62
CA TRP A 143 2.84 4.15 3.54
C TRP A 143 2.81 2.83 4.33
N PHE A 144 3.84 2.50 5.12
CA PHE A 144 3.92 1.16 5.76
C PHE A 144 2.95 0.97 6.94
N ASP A 145 2.61 2.02 7.69
CA ASP A 145 1.97 1.97 9.02
C ASP A 145 0.69 2.81 9.14
N ILE A 146 0.25 3.47 8.08
CA ILE A 146 -0.96 4.27 8.07
C ILE A 146 -2.22 3.40 7.97
N ALA A 147 -3.40 3.96 8.24
CA ALA A 147 -4.67 3.23 8.20
C ALA A 147 -5.11 2.89 6.76
N ARG A 148 -4.25 2.14 6.05
CA ARG A 148 -4.42 1.73 4.66
C ARG A 148 -4.11 0.24 4.48
N LEU A 149 -4.70 -0.34 3.46
CA LEU A 149 -4.67 -1.79 3.20
C LEU A 149 -3.32 -2.34 2.68
N ASP A 150 -2.38 -1.47 2.30
CA ASP A 150 -1.23 -1.83 1.44
C ASP A 150 -0.23 -2.78 2.12
N SER A 151 0.12 -2.55 3.39
CA SER A 151 1.00 -3.43 4.15
C SER A 151 0.35 -4.78 4.45
N PHE A 152 -0.96 -4.80 4.74
CA PHE A 152 -1.71 -6.03 4.95
C PHE A 152 -1.78 -6.88 3.67
N TYR A 153 -2.04 -6.23 2.53
CA TYR A 153 -1.98 -6.83 1.21
C TYR A 153 -0.61 -7.46 0.91
N LEU A 154 0.49 -6.70 1.10
CA LEU A 154 1.84 -7.18 0.84
C LEU A 154 2.24 -8.33 1.77
N MET A 155 1.84 -8.27 3.04
CA MET A 155 2.06 -9.35 3.99
C MET A 155 1.41 -10.66 3.53
N LEU A 156 0.16 -10.60 3.08
CA LEU A 156 -0.57 -11.78 2.57
C LEU A 156 0.08 -12.35 1.30
N LEU A 157 0.53 -11.49 0.38
CA LEU A 157 1.30 -11.91 -0.81
C LEU A 157 2.58 -12.64 -0.43
N LEU A 158 3.40 -12.06 0.45
CA LEU A 158 4.65 -12.66 0.89
C LEU A 158 4.42 -13.94 1.70
N ALA A 159 3.35 -14.02 2.49
CA ALA A 159 2.96 -15.24 3.18
C ALA A 159 2.60 -16.35 2.18
N GLY A 160 1.85 -16.04 1.14
CA GLY A 160 1.54 -16.97 0.04
C GLY A 160 2.81 -17.47 -0.66
N ILE A 161 3.75 -16.57 -0.96
CA ILE A 161 5.06 -16.90 -1.54
C ILE A 161 5.86 -17.82 -0.59
N PHE A 162 5.93 -17.47 0.69
CA PHE A 162 6.65 -18.26 1.70
C PHE A 162 6.07 -19.67 1.83
N VAL A 163 4.74 -19.82 1.88
CA VAL A 163 4.05 -21.12 1.95
C VAL A 163 4.29 -21.93 0.68
N LEU A 164 4.21 -21.29 -0.50
CA LEU A 164 4.44 -21.95 -1.78
C LEU A 164 5.86 -22.52 -1.91
N LEU A 165 6.84 -21.79 -1.39
CA LEU A 165 8.23 -22.22 -1.34
C LEU A 165 8.47 -23.30 -0.26
N SER A 166 7.83 -23.17 0.90
CA SER A 166 8.14 -23.99 2.08
C SER A 166 7.49 -25.36 2.06
N PHE A 167 6.26 -25.43 1.59
CA PHE A 167 5.47 -26.66 1.62
C PHE A 167 5.25 -27.22 0.23
N ARG A 168 5.93 -28.36 -0.08
CA ARG A 168 5.93 -28.99 -1.41
C ARG A 168 4.70 -29.83 -1.71
N SER A 169 3.84 -30.02 -0.73
CA SER A 169 2.63 -30.83 -0.85
C SER A 169 1.52 -30.11 -1.67
N ALA A 170 0.52 -30.85 -2.05
CA ALA A 170 -0.74 -30.36 -2.60
C ALA A 170 -1.41 -29.34 -1.65
N TRP A 171 -1.46 -29.69 -0.35
CA TRP A 171 -2.00 -28.81 0.68
C TRP A 171 -1.23 -27.49 0.82
N GLY A 172 0.12 -27.53 0.68
CA GLY A 172 0.93 -26.30 0.65
C GLY A 172 0.59 -25.40 -0.55
N ALA A 173 0.32 -26.00 -1.71
CA ALA A 173 -0.14 -25.25 -2.88
C ALA A 173 -1.54 -24.66 -2.67
N ALA A 174 -2.48 -25.43 -2.11
CA ALA A 174 -3.83 -24.95 -1.79
C ALA A 174 -3.78 -23.83 -0.75
N ALA A 175 -3.02 -23.99 0.33
CA ALA A 175 -2.85 -22.96 1.35
C ALA A 175 -2.25 -21.66 0.78
N ALA A 176 -1.24 -21.75 -0.09
CA ALA A 176 -0.73 -20.60 -0.82
C ALA A 176 -1.81 -19.94 -1.68
N GLY A 177 -2.60 -20.72 -2.42
CA GLY A 177 -3.72 -20.23 -3.21
C GLY A 177 -4.76 -19.47 -2.36
N LEU A 178 -5.07 -19.96 -1.16
CA LEU A 178 -5.97 -19.26 -0.22
C LEU A 178 -5.36 -17.95 0.29
N LEU A 179 -4.06 -17.90 0.59
CA LEU A 179 -3.38 -16.64 0.98
C LEU A 179 -3.37 -15.61 -0.15
N PHE A 180 -3.15 -16.04 -1.40
CA PHE A 180 -3.28 -15.17 -2.55
C PHE A 180 -4.73 -14.72 -2.77
N SER A 181 -5.71 -15.57 -2.47
CA SER A 181 -7.12 -15.19 -2.49
C SER A 181 -7.45 -14.15 -1.41
N ALA A 182 -6.90 -14.29 -0.21
CA ALA A 182 -7.01 -13.28 0.84
C ALA A 182 -6.35 -11.94 0.41
N ALA A 183 -5.18 -12.01 -0.24
CA ALA A 183 -4.56 -10.82 -0.81
C ALA A 183 -5.45 -10.16 -1.89
N PHE A 184 -6.10 -10.95 -2.74
CA PHE A 184 -7.05 -10.45 -3.74
C PHE A 184 -8.28 -9.81 -3.10
N LEU A 185 -8.84 -10.45 -2.08
CA LEU A 185 -9.97 -9.90 -1.31
C LEU A 185 -9.57 -8.67 -0.46
N THR A 186 -8.28 -8.32 -0.44
CA THR A 186 -7.76 -7.05 0.09
C THR A 186 -7.53 -6.04 -1.04
N LYS A 187 -6.91 -6.47 -2.16
CA LYS A 187 -6.61 -5.61 -3.31
C LYS A 187 -6.59 -6.44 -4.60
N GLN A 188 -7.41 -6.06 -5.57
CA GLN A 188 -7.64 -6.83 -6.80
C GLN A 188 -6.35 -7.09 -7.61
N SER A 189 -5.35 -6.23 -7.48
CA SER A 189 -4.06 -6.34 -8.19
C SER A 189 -3.27 -7.62 -7.86
N ALA A 190 -3.64 -8.36 -6.80
CA ALA A 190 -3.10 -9.70 -6.53
C ALA A 190 -3.27 -10.67 -7.71
N LEU A 191 -4.33 -10.51 -8.52
CA LEU A 191 -4.57 -11.34 -9.70
C LEU A 191 -3.42 -11.29 -10.70
N VAL A 192 -2.79 -10.12 -10.85
CA VAL A 192 -1.63 -9.92 -11.74
C VAL A 192 -0.41 -10.72 -11.26
N ILE A 193 -0.30 -10.97 -9.94
CA ILE A 193 0.78 -11.77 -9.36
C ILE A 193 0.49 -13.25 -9.45
N VAL A 194 -0.79 -13.64 -9.28
CA VAL A 194 -1.22 -15.03 -9.33
C VAL A 194 -1.05 -15.63 -10.73
N ALA A 195 -1.33 -14.88 -11.78
CA ALA A 195 -1.28 -15.38 -13.15
C ALA A 195 0.11 -15.94 -13.56
N PRO A 196 1.24 -15.21 -13.41
CA PRO A 196 2.56 -15.78 -13.68
C PRO A 196 2.93 -16.92 -12.74
N LEU A 197 2.53 -16.89 -11.46
CA LEU A 197 2.79 -18.00 -10.54
C LEU A 197 2.03 -19.28 -10.93
N LEU A 198 0.81 -19.16 -11.44
CA LEU A 198 0.07 -20.30 -11.97
C LEU A 198 0.75 -20.87 -13.21
N ILE A 199 1.22 -20.01 -14.13
CA ILE A 199 2.00 -20.46 -15.30
C ILE A 199 3.26 -21.20 -14.83
N TYR A 200 3.99 -20.64 -13.85
CA TYR A 200 5.14 -21.31 -13.25
C TYR A 200 4.79 -22.71 -12.72
N LEU A 201 3.68 -22.84 -11.98
CA LEU A 201 3.27 -24.16 -11.43
C LEU A 201 2.92 -25.15 -12.55
N VAL A 202 2.25 -24.71 -13.60
CA VAL A 202 1.94 -25.57 -14.76
C VAL A 202 3.24 -26.04 -15.45
N VAL A 203 4.22 -25.17 -15.63
CA VAL A 203 5.47 -25.49 -16.34
C VAL A 203 6.44 -26.31 -15.47
N ALA A 204 6.54 -26.01 -14.18
CA ALA A 204 7.60 -26.54 -13.33
C ALA A 204 7.13 -27.50 -12.23
N GLU A 205 5.86 -27.44 -11.82
CA GLU A 205 5.32 -28.21 -10.69
C GLU A 205 3.85 -28.67 -10.98
N LEU A 206 3.60 -29.27 -12.13
CA LEU A 206 2.26 -29.60 -12.65
C LEU A 206 1.35 -30.30 -11.63
N ARG A 207 1.91 -31.19 -10.77
CA ARG A 207 1.13 -31.89 -9.75
C ARG A 207 0.53 -30.97 -8.68
N ARG A 208 1.11 -29.79 -8.50
CA ARG A 208 0.67 -28.77 -7.52
C ARG A 208 -0.28 -27.75 -8.14
N ALA A 209 -0.19 -27.54 -9.46
CA ALA A 209 -0.96 -26.54 -10.19
C ALA A 209 -2.49 -26.64 -9.94
N PRO A 210 -3.15 -27.84 -10.01
CA PRO A 210 -4.59 -27.92 -9.83
C PRO A 210 -5.05 -27.56 -8.41
N TRP A 211 -4.24 -27.84 -7.38
CA TRP A 211 -4.55 -27.50 -6.00
C TRP A 211 -4.47 -25.99 -5.75
N PHE A 212 -3.45 -25.35 -6.31
CA PHE A 212 -3.32 -23.90 -6.27
C PHE A 212 -4.45 -23.22 -7.06
N ALA A 213 -4.68 -23.69 -8.31
CA ALA A 213 -5.73 -23.14 -9.16
C ALA A 213 -7.14 -23.33 -8.56
N GLY A 214 -7.42 -24.50 -7.97
CA GLY A 214 -8.69 -24.77 -7.29
C GLY A 214 -8.92 -23.86 -6.09
N ALA A 215 -7.89 -23.64 -5.27
CA ALA A 215 -7.96 -22.71 -4.13
C ALA A 215 -8.16 -21.26 -4.58
N VAL A 216 -7.47 -20.84 -5.63
CA VAL A 216 -7.65 -19.50 -6.23
C VAL A 216 -9.04 -19.37 -6.85
N ALA A 217 -9.51 -20.34 -7.61
CA ALA A 217 -10.85 -20.30 -8.21
C ALA A 217 -11.96 -20.23 -7.14
N LEU A 218 -11.80 -21.00 -6.06
CA LEU A 218 -12.74 -20.97 -4.94
C LEU A 218 -12.67 -19.64 -4.18
N GLY A 219 -11.49 -19.20 -3.79
CA GLY A 219 -11.33 -18.02 -2.95
C GLY A 219 -11.56 -16.72 -3.71
N MET A 220 -10.92 -16.52 -4.87
CA MET A 220 -11.11 -15.31 -5.68
C MET A 220 -12.45 -15.37 -6.44
N GLY A 221 -12.68 -16.42 -7.22
CA GLY A 221 -13.88 -16.55 -8.04
C GLY A 221 -15.13 -16.74 -7.19
N GLY A 222 -15.14 -17.77 -6.32
CA GLY A 222 -16.25 -18.03 -5.42
C GLY A 222 -16.54 -16.88 -4.48
N GLY A 223 -15.48 -16.25 -3.90
CA GLY A 223 -15.61 -15.07 -3.05
C GLY A 223 -16.22 -13.89 -3.79
N THR A 224 -15.77 -13.62 -5.03
CA THR A 224 -16.34 -12.55 -5.88
C THR A 224 -17.83 -12.79 -6.14
N VAL A 225 -18.20 -14.01 -6.56
CA VAL A 225 -19.60 -14.37 -6.83
C VAL A 225 -20.47 -14.24 -5.58
N LEU A 226 -19.97 -14.68 -4.42
CA LEU A 226 -20.70 -14.58 -3.16
C LEU A 226 -20.92 -13.11 -2.77
N LEU A 227 -19.86 -12.29 -2.76
CA LEU A 227 -19.94 -10.88 -2.40
C LEU A 227 -20.85 -10.10 -3.36
N ASP A 228 -20.79 -10.41 -4.63
CA ASP A 228 -21.64 -9.76 -5.63
C ASP A 228 -23.13 -10.11 -5.44
N ARG A 229 -23.45 -11.37 -5.16
CA ARG A 229 -24.83 -11.80 -4.88
C ARG A 229 -25.38 -11.17 -3.60
N VAL A 230 -24.58 -11.15 -2.52
CA VAL A 230 -25.01 -10.58 -1.23
C VAL A 230 -25.21 -9.07 -1.33
N SER A 231 -24.40 -8.39 -2.15
CA SER A 231 -24.51 -6.93 -2.35
C SER A 231 -25.48 -6.53 -3.47
N GLY A 232 -26.15 -7.47 -4.12
CA GLY A 232 -27.06 -7.15 -5.24
C GLY A 232 -26.37 -6.53 -6.45
N GLY A 233 -25.12 -6.93 -6.74
CA GLY A 233 -24.32 -6.43 -7.86
C GLY A 233 -23.39 -5.25 -7.53
N TRP A 234 -23.55 -4.61 -6.36
CA TRP A 234 -22.75 -3.45 -6.00
C TRP A 234 -21.27 -3.78 -5.73
N PHE A 235 -20.94 -5.00 -5.29
CA PHE A 235 -19.53 -5.42 -5.17
C PHE A 235 -18.81 -5.41 -6.52
N HIS A 236 -19.41 -6.01 -7.57
CA HIS A 236 -18.86 -5.99 -8.91
C HIS A 236 -18.74 -4.55 -9.45
N TYR A 237 -19.79 -3.73 -9.23
CA TYR A 237 -19.80 -2.34 -9.66
C TYR A 237 -18.62 -1.55 -9.09
N TYR A 238 -18.40 -1.56 -7.77
CA TYR A 238 -17.32 -0.81 -7.13
C TYR A 238 -15.94 -1.42 -7.37
N CYS A 239 -15.81 -2.75 -7.27
CA CYS A 239 -14.49 -3.39 -7.28
C CYS A 239 -13.96 -3.76 -8.66
N PHE A 240 -14.80 -3.77 -9.69
CA PHE A 240 -14.39 -4.16 -11.05
C PHE A 240 -14.84 -3.16 -12.13
N TYR A 241 -16.12 -2.80 -12.14
CA TYR A 241 -16.63 -1.92 -13.18
C TYR A 241 -16.02 -0.51 -13.09
N LEU A 242 -16.12 0.17 -11.96
CA LEU A 242 -15.53 1.51 -11.79
C LEU A 242 -14.00 1.53 -11.98
N PRO A 243 -13.20 0.60 -11.43
CA PRO A 243 -11.77 0.53 -11.74
C PRO A 243 -11.46 0.37 -13.23
N SER A 244 -12.31 -0.32 -14.00
CA SER A 244 -12.13 -0.45 -15.44
C SER A 244 -12.32 0.85 -16.23
N ARG A 245 -12.99 1.84 -15.62
CA ARG A 245 -13.23 3.17 -16.20
C ARG A 245 -12.11 4.17 -15.89
N HIS A 246 -11.17 3.82 -15.01
CA HIS A 246 -10.06 4.71 -14.68
C HIS A 246 -9.21 5.03 -15.92
N PRO A 247 -8.98 6.31 -16.22
CA PRO A 247 -8.11 6.71 -17.29
C PRO A 247 -6.65 6.32 -16.96
N ARG A 248 -5.90 6.06 -18.02
CA ARG A 248 -4.46 5.77 -17.89
C ARG A 248 -3.66 7.05 -18.07
N LEU A 249 -2.50 7.09 -17.41
CA LEU A 249 -1.54 8.19 -17.57
C LEU A 249 -0.85 8.07 -18.94
N ASP A 250 -0.82 9.15 -19.71
CA ASP A 250 -0.03 9.22 -20.93
C ASP A 250 1.44 9.01 -20.59
N GLY A 251 2.09 8.05 -21.27
CA GLY A 251 3.47 7.68 -20.96
C GLY A 251 3.68 6.96 -19.62
N GLY A 252 2.64 6.67 -18.83
CA GLY A 252 2.74 6.06 -17.51
C GLY A 252 3.44 4.70 -17.51
N LEU A 253 3.31 3.92 -18.61
CA LEU A 253 4.01 2.63 -18.74
C LEU A 253 5.54 2.77 -18.75
N THR A 254 6.08 3.82 -19.34
CA THR A 254 7.51 4.12 -19.32
C THR A 254 7.91 4.87 -18.05
N ALA A 255 7.08 5.79 -17.57
CA ALA A 255 7.31 6.57 -16.36
C ALA A 255 7.53 5.68 -15.13
N PHE A 256 6.79 4.57 -14.99
CA PHE A 256 7.03 3.60 -13.92
C PHE A 256 8.50 3.16 -13.83
N PHE A 257 9.16 2.89 -14.96
CA PHE A 257 10.56 2.48 -14.94
C PHE A 257 11.51 3.68 -14.82
N THR A 258 11.22 4.80 -15.48
CA THR A 258 12.15 5.94 -15.58
C THR A 258 12.03 6.95 -14.46
N VAL A 259 10.88 6.99 -13.78
CA VAL A 259 10.60 7.92 -12.67
C VAL A 259 10.48 7.19 -11.33
N ASP A 260 9.75 6.05 -11.29
CA ASP A 260 9.44 5.40 -10.02
C ASP A 260 10.49 4.34 -9.64
N LEU A 261 10.69 3.27 -10.45
CA LEU A 261 11.44 2.08 -10.05
C LEU A 261 12.96 2.28 -10.13
N LEU A 262 13.48 2.64 -11.32
CA LEU A 262 14.93 2.74 -11.53
C LEU A 262 15.57 3.91 -10.78
N PRO A 263 14.96 5.11 -10.69
CA PRO A 263 15.52 6.17 -9.87
C PRO A 263 15.50 5.85 -8.36
N ALA A 264 14.51 5.09 -7.88
CA ALA A 264 14.45 4.71 -6.47
C ALA A 264 15.50 3.64 -6.12
N LEU A 265 15.64 2.59 -6.93
CA LEU A 265 16.44 1.41 -6.63
C LEU A 265 17.42 1.01 -7.77
N PRO A 266 18.24 1.94 -8.33
CA PRO A 266 19.05 1.63 -9.49
C PRO A 266 20.05 0.50 -9.24
N LEU A 267 20.82 0.57 -8.15
CA LEU A 267 21.88 -0.39 -7.86
C LEU A 267 21.33 -1.74 -7.37
N ALA A 268 20.27 -1.71 -6.55
CA ALA A 268 19.59 -2.94 -6.13
C ALA A 268 18.95 -3.65 -7.33
N THR A 269 18.40 -2.91 -8.29
CA THR A 269 17.83 -3.47 -9.52
C THR A 269 18.89 -4.17 -10.37
N VAL A 270 20.11 -3.62 -10.51
CA VAL A 270 21.21 -4.28 -11.23
C VAL A 270 21.52 -5.64 -10.60
N VAL A 271 21.62 -5.71 -9.26
CA VAL A 271 21.90 -6.97 -8.54
C VAL A 271 20.72 -7.95 -8.68
N ALA A 272 19.48 -7.45 -8.65
CA ALA A 272 18.28 -8.25 -8.86
C ALA A 272 18.21 -8.84 -10.28
N VAL A 273 18.49 -8.04 -11.31
CA VAL A 273 18.54 -8.47 -12.71
C VAL A 273 19.65 -9.52 -12.91
N TYR A 274 20.82 -9.31 -12.30
CA TYR A 274 21.88 -10.31 -12.31
C TYR A 274 21.36 -11.67 -11.77
N TYR A 275 20.66 -11.66 -10.63
CA TYR A 275 20.10 -12.89 -10.05
C TYR A 275 19.11 -13.58 -11.01
N VAL A 276 18.17 -12.83 -11.57
CA VAL A 276 17.21 -13.36 -12.56
C VAL A 276 17.94 -13.97 -13.77
N ALA A 277 18.94 -13.27 -14.31
CA ALA A 277 19.70 -13.72 -15.47
C ALA A 277 20.45 -15.05 -15.23
N ILE A 278 21.04 -15.22 -14.04
CA ILE A 278 21.71 -16.48 -13.71
C ILE A 278 20.71 -17.62 -13.46
N ARG A 279 19.56 -17.32 -12.84
CA ARG A 279 18.51 -18.34 -12.62
C ARG A 279 17.95 -18.84 -13.94
N LEU A 280 17.71 -18.00 -14.93
CA LEU A 280 17.24 -18.39 -16.25
C LEU A 280 18.21 -19.34 -16.99
N ARG A 281 19.48 -19.37 -16.59
CA ARG A 281 20.50 -20.30 -17.09
C ARG A 281 20.70 -21.55 -16.22
N GLY A 282 20.02 -21.61 -15.07
CA GLY A 282 20.18 -22.68 -14.09
C GLY A 282 19.54 -24.01 -14.53
N PRO A 283 19.94 -25.12 -13.93
CA PRO A 283 19.34 -26.43 -14.18
C PRO A 283 17.97 -26.56 -13.53
N GLY A 284 17.06 -27.29 -14.21
CA GLY A 284 15.73 -27.62 -13.68
C GLY A 284 14.74 -26.46 -13.77
N ALA A 285 13.54 -26.73 -14.25
CA ALA A 285 12.50 -25.73 -14.51
C ALA A 285 12.13 -24.91 -13.25
N ARG A 286 12.09 -25.57 -12.10
CA ARG A 286 11.72 -24.94 -10.83
C ARG A 286 12.71 -23.87 -10.40
N ALA A 287 14.00 -24.20 -10.29
CA ALA A 287 15.05 -23.26 -9.90
C ALA A 287 15.18 -22.13 -10.93
N ARG A 288 14.89 -22.46 -12.20
CA ARG A 288 14.98 -21.54 -13.34
C ARG A 288 13.86 -20.49 -13.33
N PHE A 289 12.62 -20.87 -13.06
CA PHE A 289 11.46 -20.04 -13.40
C PHE A 289 10.77 -19.38 -12.20
N PHE A 290 10.88 -19.90 -10.96
CA PHE A 290 10.13 -19.38 -9.83
C PHE A 290 10.33 -17.85 -9.63
N PHE A 291 11.58 -17.43 -9.43
CA PHE A 291 11.86 -16.02 -9.16
C PHE A 291 11.65 -15.08 -10.35
N PRO A 292 11.94 -15.46 -11.60
CA PRO A 292 11.55 -14.67 -12.76
C PRO A 292 10.01 -14.46 -12.86
N PHE A 293 9.20 -15.49 -12.67
CA PHE A 293 7.75 -15.36 -12.70
C PHE A 293 7.22 -14.56 -11.51
N LEU A 294 7.79 -14.74 -10.33
CA LEU A 294 7.48 -13.92 -9.16
C LEU A 294 7.78 -12.44 -9.41
N ALA A 295 8.96 -12.14 -9.94
CA ALA A 295 9.36 -10.77 -10.28
C ALA A 295 8.41 -10.16 -11.33
N ALA A 296 8.08 -10.91 -12.38
CA ALA A 296 7.13 -10.46 -13.40
C ALA A 296 5.76 -10.14 -12.79
N GLY A 297 5.27 -10.98 -11.85
CA GLY A 297 4.01 -10.74 -11.16
C GLY A 297 4.03 -9.50 -10.27
N MET A 298 5.00 -9.40 -9.36
CA MET A 298 5.07 -8.32 -8.39
C MET A 298 5.38 -6.96 -9.03
N ILE A 299 6.36 -6.91 -9.95
CA ILE A 299 6.70 -5.69 -10.70
C ILE A 299 5.57 -5.34 -11.66
N GLY A 300 5.00 -6.35 -12.36
CA GLY A 300 3.88 -6.16 -13.26
C GLY A 300 2.62 -5.64 -12.58
N SER A 301 2.33 -6.10 -11.36
CA SER A 301 1.22 -5.58 -10.55
C SER A 301 1.41 -4.09 -10.23
N SER A 302 2.57 -3.70 -9.75
CA SER A 302 2.90 -2.30 -9.48
C SER A 302 2.85 -1.45 -10.75
N TRP A 303 3.42 -1.95 -11.84
CA TRP A 303 3.46 -1.30 -13.14
C TRP A 303 2.06 -1.00 -13.70
N LEU A 304 1.16 -1.98 -13.68
CA LEU A 304 -0.19 -1.82 -14.22
C LEU A 304 -1.02 -0.83 -13.40
N VAL A 305 -0.94 -0.92 -12.06
CA VAL A 305 -1.73 -0.04 -11.19
C VAL A 305 -1.18 1.38 -11.17
N ARG A 306 0.15 1.55 -11.13
CA ARG A 306 0.80 2.87 -11.10
C ARG A 306 0.54 3.70 -12.36
N ASN A 307 0.13 3.06 -13.44
CA ASN A 307 -0.23 3.70 -14.72
C ASN A 307 -1.67 4.27 -14.74
N MET A 308 -2.43 4.15 -13.68
CA MET A 308 -3.79 4.73 -13.59
C MET A 308 -3.73 6.14 -13.01
N VAL A 309 -4.58 7.04 -13.51
CA VAL A 309 -4.73 8.39 -12.93
C VAL A 309 -5.17 8.28 -11.48
N GLY A 310 -4.55 9.06 -10.58
CA GLY A 310 -4.81 9.01 -9.14
C GLY A 310 -4.12 7.85 -8.40
N ALA A 311 -3.28 7.04 -9.08
CA ALA A 311 -2.51 5.99 -8.42
C ALA A 311 -1.31 6.59 -7.68
N GLU A 312 -1.27 6.39 -6.37
CA GLU A 312 -0.20 6.88 -5.48
C GLU A 312 1.01 5.92 -5.42
N VAL A 313 2.10 6.39 -4.81
CA VAL A 313 3.38 5.66 -4.69
C VAL A 313 3.31 4.40 -3.82
N ASN A 314 2.26 4.20 -3.01
CA ASN A 314 1.98 2.96 -2.28
C ASN A 314 1.91 1.73 -3.20
N ASN A 315 1.53 1.94 -4.47
CA ASN A 315 1.46 0.88 -5.47
C ASN A 315 2.84 0.32 -5.88
N LEU A 316 3.93 0.97 -5.48
CA LEU A 316 5.31 0.51 -5.70
C LEU A 316 5.74 -0.58 -4.70
N LEU A 317 5.02 -0.78 -3.60
CA LEU A 317 5.37 -1.71 -2.52
C LEU A 317 5.68 -3.13 -3.01
N PRO A 318 4.87 -3.78 -3.87
CA PRO A 318 5.19 -5.11 -4.39
C PRO A 318 6.48 -5.12 -5.22
N ALA A 319 6.70 -4.12 -6.08
CA ALA A 319 7.90 -4.02 -6.91
C ALA A 319 9.16 -3.83 -6.06
N PHE A 320 9.11 -2.96 -5.05
CA PHE A 320 10.24 -2.71 -4.16
C PHE A 320 10.57 -3.94 -3.29
N ALA A 321 9.55 -4.66 -2.79
CA ALA A 321 9.74 -5.92 -2.09
C ALA A 321 10.39 -6.99 -3.00
N ALA A 322 9.96 -7.08 -4.27
CA ALA A 322 10.56 -7.99 -5.24
C ALA A 322 12.04 -7.65 -5.51
N VAL A 323 12.36 -6.36 -5.74
CA VAL A 323 13.74 -5.91 -5.98
C VAL A 323 14.60 -6.18 -4.74
N ALA A 324 14.13 -5.86 -3.54
CA ALA A 324 14.87 -6.10 -2.29
C ALA A 324 15.17 -7.59 -2.09
N LEU A 325 14.18 -8.46 -2.30
CA LEU A 325 14.32 -9.91 -2.23
C LEU A 325 15.33 -10.43 -3.26
N LEU A 326 15.20 -10.03 -4.51
CA LEU A 326 16.07 -10.51 -5.60
C LEU A 326 17.50 -9.97 -5.49
N ALA A 327 17.68 -8.72 -5.05
CA ALA A 327 18.99 -8.14 -4.79
C ALA A 327 19.73 -8.88 -3.68
N ALA A 328 19.03 -9.23 -2.59
CA ALA A 328 19.62 -10.01 -1.50
C ALA A 328 20.02 -11.43 -1.95
N LEU A 329 19.18 -12.10 -2.73
CA LEU A 329 19.49 -13.40 -3.35
C LEU A 329 20.67 -13.29 -4.32
N GLY A 330 20.72 -12.22 -5.12
CA GLY A 330 21.82 -11.94 -6.06
C GLY A 330 23.15 -11.70 -5.36
N LEU A 331 23.13 -10.90 -4.27
CA LEU A 331 24.32 -10.68 -3.45
C LEU A 331 24.80 -11.99 -2.83
N HIS A 332 23.88 -12.82 -2.31
CA HIS A 332 24.24 -14.13 -1.75
C HIS A 332 24.92 -15.03 -2.77
N GLU A 333 24.39 -15.11 -3.98
CA GLU A 333 24.99 -15.89 -5.08
C GLU A 333 26.39 -15.39 -5.45
N LEU A 334 26.59 -14.07 -5.51
CA LEU A 334 27.92 -13.48 -5.75
C LEU A 334 28.91 -13.84 -4.64
N ARG A 335 28.45 -13.85 -3.38
CA ARG A 335 29.28 -14.27 -2.22
C ARG A 335 29.67 -15.74 -2.28
N LEU A 336 28.76 -16.63 -2.69
CA LEU A 336 29.05 -18.05 -2.89
C LEU A 336 30.09 -18.26 -3.99
N ARG A 337 29.97 -17.56 -5.12
CA ARG A 337 30.95 -17.61 -6.22
C ARG A 337 32.33 -17.10 -5.78
N ALA A 338 32.35 -16.07 -4.96
CA ALA A 338 33.57 -15.53 -4.38
C ALA A 338 34.26 -16.52 -3.41
N GLN A 339 33.50 -17.42 -2.79
CA GLN A 339 34.03 -18.48 -1.91
C GLN A 339 34.47 -19.72 -2.70
N ALA A 340 33.62 -20.20 -3.62
CA ALA A 340 33.85 -21.43 -4.38
C ALA A 340 34.96 -21.34 -5.44
N ARG A 341 35.12 -20.15 -6.02
CA ARG A 341 36.16 -19.90 -7.03
C ARG A 341 37.23 -19.02 -6.39
N GLU A 342 38.44 -19.52 -6.23
CA GLU A 342 39.59 -18.75 -5.71
C GLU A 342 39.99 -17.55 -6.58
N ALA A 343 39.28 -17.33 -7.70
CA ALA A 343 39.50 -16.23 -8.60
C ALA A 343 39.19 -14.87 -7.92
N ILE A 344 40.21 -14.05 -7.79
CA ILE A 344 40.14 -12.69 -7.22
C ILE A 344 39.05 -11.83 -7.84
N VAL A 345 38.69 -12.10 -9.10
CA VAL A 345 37.63 -11.40 -9.86
C VAL A 345 36.30 -11.53 -9.14
N TRP A 346 35.86 -12.73 -8.73
CA TRP A 346 34.58 -12.92 -8.06
C TRP A 346 34.53 -12.29 -6.66
N ARG A 347 35.65 -12.24 -5.96
CA ARG A 347 35.78 -11.53 -4.69
C ARG A 347 35.62 -10.02 -4.87
N ARG A 348 36.21 -9.45 -5.94
CA ARG A 348 36.04 -8.03 -6.32
C ARG A 348 34.60 -7.72 -6.71
N VAL A 349 33.97 -8.59 -7.50
CA VAL A 349 32.56 -8.42 -7.94
C VAL A 349 31.63 -8.48 -6.73
N ALA A 350 31.83 -9.41 -5.80
CA ALA A 350 31.02 -9.47 -4.59
C ALA A 350 31.19 -8.23 -3.69
N LEU A 351 32.42 -7.73 -3.53
CA LEU A 351 32.69 -6.48 -2.81
C LEU A 351 32.04 -5.28 -3.53
N ALA A 352 32.13 -5.22 -4.86
CA ALA A 352 31.49 -4.16 -5.62
C ALA A 352 29.96 -4.15 -5.46
N ALA A 353 29.32 -5.34 -5.41
CA ALA A 353 27.89 -5.46 -5.14
C ALA A 353 27.54 -5.06 -3.69
N GLU A 354 28.37 -5.42 -2.69
CA GLU A 354 28.21 -4.99 -1.30
C GLU A 354 28.29 -3.46 -1.18
N ILE A 355 29.28 -2.83 -1.84
CA ILE A 355 29.45 -1.36 -1.89
C ILE A 355 28.29 -0.71 -2.66
N ALA A 356 27.86 -1.29 -3.78
CA ALA A 356 26.72 -0.77 -4.55
C ALA A 356 25.42 -0.74 -3.71
N LEU A 357 25.14 -1.82 -2.97
CA LEU A 357 23.96 -1.84 -2.08
C LEU A 357 24.12 -0.87 -0.90
N LEU A 358 25.34 -0.69 -0.36
CA LEU A 358 25.59 0.33 0.65
C LEU A 358 25.39 1.75 0.11
N ALA A 359 25.88 2.03 -1.11
CA ALA A 359 25.63 3.29 -1.79
C ALA A 359 24.15 3.50 -2.10
N GLN A 360 23.42 2.42 -2.44
CA GLN A 360 21.96 2.46 -2.60
C GLN A 360 21.28 2.87 -1.30
N LEU A 361 21.66 2.32 -0.16
CA LEU A 361 21.12 2.72 1.14
C LEU A 361 21.46 4.19 1.44
N ALA A 362 22.68 4.64 1.21
CA ALA A 362 23.07 6.04 1.40
C ALA A 362 22.25 6.99 0.51
N PHE A 363 21.96 6.60 -0.73
CA PHE A 363 21.12 7.36 -1.67
C PHE A 363 19.66 7.48 -1.20
N LEU A 364 19.15 6.51 -0.44
CA LEU A 364 17.79 6.50 0.10
C LEU A 364 17.66 7.23 1.45
N ALA A 365 18.72 7.92 1.92
CA ALA A 365 18.69 8.62 3.20
C ALA A 365 17.60 9.72 3.21
N TYR A 366 16.84 9.75 4.30
CA TYR A 366 15.77 10.72 4.52
C TYR A 366 15.73 11.17 6.00
N ASP A 367 15.09 12.28 6.29
CA ASP A 367 14.83 12.70 7.67
C ASP A 367 13.52 12.07 8.17
N PRO A 368 13.54 11.15 9.16
CA PRO A 368 12.34 10.51 9.67
C PRO A 368 11.29 11.48 10.23
N ARG A 369 11.71 12.67 10.67
CA ARG A 369 10.81 13.67 11.28
C ARG A 369 9.82 14.25 10.29
N THR A 370 10.14 14.25 9.00
CA THR A 370 9.23 14.75 7.95
C THR A 370 7.95 13.93 7.82
N HIS A 371 7.96 12.70 8.36
CA HIS A 371 6.81 11.79 8.38
C HIS A 371 6.01 11.83 9.70
N ILE A 372 6.34 12.74 10.62
CA ILE A 372 5.69 12.84 11.93
C ILE A 372 4.98 14.19 12.03
N PRO A 373 3.64 14.20 12.27
CA PRO A 373 2.92 15.44 12.50
C PRO A 373 3.48 16.20 13.73
N THR A 374 3.51 17.52 13.65
CA THR A 374 4.00 18.37 14.72
C THR A 374 2.97 18.56 15.84
N LEU A 375 3.40 19.10 16.98
CA LEU A 375 2.47 19.53 18.03
C LEU A 375 1.58 20.68 17.57
N ALA A 376 2.05 21.53 16.65
CA ALA A 376 1.26 22.59 16.05
C ALA A 376 0.13 22.02 15.16
N ASP A 377 0.41 20.98 14.36
CA ASP A 377 -0.62 20.28 13.59
C ASP A 377 -1.72 19.71 14.50
N ARG A 378 -1.30 19.08 15.59
CA ARG A 378 -2.24 18.54 16.56
C ARG A 378 -3.13 19.61 17.19
N ALA A 379 -2.52 20.70 17.67
CA ALA A 379 -3.25 21.81 18.28
C ALA A 379 -4.21 22.50 17.30
N ALA A 380 -3.79 22.66 16.03
CA ALA A 380 -4.63 23.20 14.97
C ALA A 380 -5.85 22.30 14.70
N GLY A 381 -5.65 20.99 14.64
CA GLY A 381 -6.75 20.03 14.48
C GLY A 381 -7.71 20.01 15.67
N GLU A 382 -7.21 20.03 16.90
CA GLU A 382 -8.04 20.11 18.11
C GLU A 382 -8.87 21.41 18.14
N LYS A 383 -8.28 22.55 17.77
CA LYS A 383 -8.98 23.84 17.63
C LYS A 383 -10.07 23.77 16.55
N LEU A 384 -9.77 23.15 15.40
CA LEU A 384 -10.73 22.96 14.32
C LEU A 384 -11.91 22.11 14.78
N VAL A 385 -11.68 20.96 15.40
CA VAL A 385 -12.76 20.09 15.90
C VAL A 385 -13.64 20.80 16.92
N ALA A 386 -13.05 21.54 17.88
CA ALA A 386 -13.81 22.33 18.84
C ALA A 386 -14.71 23.38 18.15
N ARG A 387 -14.19 24.03 17.09
CA ARG A 387 -14.97 24.97 16.28
C ARG A 387 -16.14 24.29 15.57
N LEU A 388 -15.90 23.15 14.93
CA LEU A 388 -16.96 22.38 14.27
C LEU A 388 -18.01 21.87 15.25
N GLN A 389 -17.61 21.49 16.45
CA GLN A 389 -18.51 21.04 17.51
C GLN A 389 -19.49 22.16 17.95
N ALA A 390 -19.04 23.39 17.98
CA ALA A 390 -19.85 24.55 18.36
C ALA A 390 -20.92 24.94 17.32
N ILE A 391 -20.81 24.46 16.07
CA ILE A 391 -21.79 24.76 15.02
C ILE A 391 -23.02 23.88 15.23
N PRO A 392 -24.26 24.44 15.42
CA PRO A 392 -25.46 23.63 15.53
C PRO A 392 -25.86 23.07 14.16
N GLY A 393 -26.12 21.75 14.08
CA GLY A 393 -26.53 21.08 12.83
C GLY A 393 -25.44 20.25 12.17
N GLU A 394 -25.72 19.74 10.98
CA GLU A 394 -24.84 18.84 10.23
C GLU A 394 -23.77 19.61 9.47
N ILE A 395 -22.60 18.98 9.28
CA ILE A 395 -21.49 19.55 8.56
C ILE A 395 -21.11 18.62 7.41
N PHE A 396 -20.95 19.16 6.20
CA PHE A 396 -20.44 18.44 5.06
C PHE A 396 -18.93 18.71 4.90
N ALA A 397 -18.12 17.67 5.11
CA ALA A 397 -16.67 17.71 4.95
C ALA A 397 -16.27 16.59 3.97
N PRO A 398 -16.35 16.84 2.65
CA PRO A 398 -16.27 15.77 1.65
C PRO A 398 -14.92 15.04 1.61
N HIS A 399 -13.80 15.69 1.91
CA HIS A 399 -12.49 15.04 1.98
C HIS A 399 -12.17 14.47 3.37
N HIS A 400 -12.72 15.06 4.42
CA HIS A 400 -12.35 14.80 5.80
C HIS A 400 -13.59 14.55 6.67
N GLY A 401 -14.47 13.64 6.24
CA GLY A 401 -15.73 13.31 6.93
C GLY A 401 -15.54 12.91 8.40
N TYR A 402 -14.37 12.38 8.74
CA TYR A 402 -14.01 12.05 10.13
C TYR A 402 -13.95 13.27 11.05
N LEU A 403 -13.65 14.49 10.55
CA LEU A 403 -13.65 15.74 11.34
C LEU A 403 -15.06 16.04 11.86
N ALA A 404 -16.09 15.86 11.02
CA ALA A 404 -17.48 15.97 11.45
C ALA A 404 -17.79 14.95 12.56
N ARG A 405 -17.31 13.71 12.41
CA ARG A 405 -17.49 12.66 13.45
C ARG A 405 -16.78 12.98 14.75
N LEU A 406 -15.55 13.49 14.72
CA LEU A 406 -14.84 13.95 15.92
C LEU A 406 -15.59 15.10 16.61
N ALA A 407 -16.30 15.93 15.86
CA ALA A 407 -17.18 16.96 16.37
C ALA A 407 -18.56 16.46 16.83
N GLY A 408 -18.78 15.14 16.91
CA GLY A 408 -20.04 14.53 17.35
C GLY A 408 -21.18 14.59 16.32
N LYS A 409 -20.86 14.78 15.03
CA LYS A 409 -21.82 14.88 13.92
C LYS A 409 -21.74 13.66 13.01
N ARG A 410 -22.65 13.54 12.05
CA ARG A 410 -22.59 12.47 11.04
C ARG A 410 -21.47 12.71 10.04
N GLY A 411 -20.86 11.62 9.55
CA GLY A 411 -20.01 11.66 8.35
C GLY A 411 -20.86 11.45 7.10
N TYR A 412 -20.37 11.97 5.99
CA TYR A 412 -20.98 11.87 4.66
C TYR A 412 -20.02 11.20 3.67
N ALA A 413 -20.48 10.98 2.43
CA ALA A 413 -19.71 10.32 1.40
C ALA A 413 -18.36 11.00 1.18
N HIS A 414 -17.32 10.20 1.08
CA HIS A 414 -15.95 10.66 0.88
C HIS A 414 -15.71 11.05 -0.59
N THR A 415 -15.04 12.17 -0.81
CA THR A 415 -14.72 12.70 -2.14
C THR A 415 -14.13 11.65 -3.10
N LEU A 416 -13.11 10.88 -2.68
CA LEU A 416 -12.51 9.88 -3.56
C LEU A 416 -13.55 8.87 -4.07
N ALA A 417 -14.46 8.43 -3.21
CA ALA A 417 -15.50 7.48 -3.61
C ALA A 417 -16.49 8.11 -4.60
N MET A 418 -16.86 9.37 -4.38
CA MET A 418 -17.71 10.11 -5.29
C MET A 418 -17.02 10.35 -6.64
N ASP A 419 -15.73 10.74 -6.65
CA ASP A 419 -14.96 10.94 -7.88
C ASP A 419 -14.84 9.67 -8.71
N ASN A 420 -14.60 8.54 -8.04
CA ASN A 420 -14.57 7.24 -8.73
C ASN A 420 -15.93 6.91 -9.37
N LEU A 421 -17.03 7.23 -8.68
CA LEU A 421 -18.37 7.07 -9.22
C LEU A 421 -18.60 8.00 -10.43
N PHE A 422 -18.04 9.20 -10.39
CA PHE A 422 -18.17 10.18 -11.48
C PHE A 422 -17.38 9.82 -12.75
N LEU A 423 -16.53 8.77 -12.71
CA LEU A 423 -15.95 8.17 -13.92
C LEU A 423 -16.97 7.38 -14.76
N ASP A 424 -18.16 7.09 -14.21
CA ASP A 424 -19.26 6.45 -14.93
C ASP A 424 -20.18 7.52 -15.56
N ASP A 425 -19.74 8.11 -16.67
CA ASP A 425 -20.34 9.29 -17.29
C ASP A 425 -21.84 9.19 -17.56
N ASP A 426 -22.33 8.02 -17.94
CA ASP A 426 -23.74 7.76 -18.26
C ASP A 426 -24.47 6.96 -17.18
N GLY A 427 -23.80 6.68 -16.05
CA GLY A 427 -24.32 5.83 -15.01
C GLY A 427 -25.53 6.43 -14.27
N PRO A 428 -26.59 5.64 -14.03
CA PRO A 428 -27.74 6.13 -13.25
C PRO A 428 -27.35 6.46 -11.82
N ALA A 429 -26.42 5.69 -11.24
CA ALA A 429 -25.93 5.90 -9.88
C ALA A 429 -25.22 7.26 -9.71
N ARG A 430 -24.44 7.68 -10.71
CA ARG A 430 -23.85 9.02 -10.76
C ARG A 430 -24.92 10.10 -10.80
N ARG A 431 -25.87 10.01 -11.72
CA ARG A 431 -26.95 11.02 -11.87
C ARG A 431 -27.77 11.16 -10.60
N ASP A 432 -28.09 10.04 -9.94
CA ASP A 432 -28.83 10.03 -8.68
C ASP A 432 -28.05 10.76 -7.58
N LEU A 433 -26.75 10.44 -7.41
CA LEU A 433 -25.90 11.07 -6.40
C LEU A 433 -25.69 12.57 -6.66
N GLU A 434 -25.44 12.96 -7.93
CA GLU A 434 -25.31 14.37 -8.30
C GLU A 434 -26.60 15.17 -8.04
N ALA A 435 -27.77 14.57 -8.29
CA ALA A 435 -29.06 15.20 -8.02
C ALA A 435 -29.29 15.35 -6.52
N GLU A 436 -28.96 14.31 -5.72
CA GLU A 436 -29.07 14.31 -4.27
C GLU A 436 -28.14 15.38 -3.66
N MET A 437 -26.87 15.44 -4.09
CA MET A 437 -25.90 16.42 -3.63
C MET A 437 -26.32 17.86 -3.99
N ARG A 438 -26.75 18.09 -5.24
CA ARG A 438 -27.26 19.43 -5.65
C ARG A 438 -28.46 19.85 -4.82
N LYS A 439 -29.38 18.93 -4.56
CA LYS A 439 -30.57 19.21 -3.72
C LYS A 439 -30.16 19.54 -2.29
N ALA A 440 -29.30 18.72 -1.66
CA ALA A 440 -28.86 18.95 -0.28
C ALA A 440 -28.14 20.31 -0.12
N LEU A 441 -27.33 20.73 -1.11
CA LEU A 441 -26.66 22.03 -1.11
C LEU A 441 -27.67 23.18 -1.33
N ALA A 442 -28.62 23.04 -2.26
CA ALA A 442 -29.63 24.06 -2.56
C ALA A 442 -30.61 24.27 -1.38
N ASP A 443 -31.02 23.17 -0.75
CA ASP A 443 -31.91 23.17 0.42
C ASP A 443 -31.17 23.61 1.71
N LYS A 444 -29.86 23.89 1.62
CA LYS A 444 -29.00 24.26 2.76
C LYS A 444 -29.10 23.26 3.92
N THR A 445 -29.09 21.96 3.58
CA THR A 445 -29.19 20.85 4.55
C THR A 445 -28.08 20.90 5.60
N PHE A 446 -26.90 21.43 5.23
CA PHE A 446 -25.74 21.54 6.08
C PHE A 446 -25.66 22.92 6.74
N ALA A 447 -25.43 22.94 8.03
CA ALA A 447 -25.15 24.18 8.75
C ALA A 447 -23.80 24.81 8.35
N ALA A 448 -22.87 23.96 7.92
CA ALA A 448 -21.59 24.39 7.35
C ALA A 448 -21.06 23.35 6.36
N VAL A 449 -20.22 23.82 5.42
CA VAL A 449 -19.47 22.98 4.48
C VAL A 449 -17.99 23.33 4.56
N LEU A 450 -17.12 22.33 4.63
CA LEU A 450 -15.68 22.54 4.53
C LEU A 450 -15.26 22.55 3.06
N LEU A 451 -14.58 23.62 2.65
CA LEU A 451 -13.96 23.74 1.34
C LEU A 451 -12.47 23.41 1.47
N GLU A 452 -12.02 22.54 0.58
CA GLU A 452 -10.68 22.01 0.59
C GLU A 452 -9.68 22.85 -0.23
N SER A 453 -8.39 22.63 0.02
CA SER A 453 -7.28 23.34 -0.65
C SER A 453 -7.24 23.16 -2.17
N ASP A 454 -7.78 22.03 -2.68
CA ASP A 454 -7.87 21.78 -4.13
C ASP A 454 -9.08 22.45 -4.79
N GLY A 455 -9.96 23.09 -4.00
CA GLY A 455 -11.18 23.75 -4.48
C GLY A 455 -12.23 22.82 -5.09
N ARG A 456 -12.09 21.50 -4.91
CA ARG A 456 -13.00 20.49 -5.47
C ARG A 456 -14.42 20.71 -4.94
N TYR A 457 -15.40 20.60 -5.82
CA TYR A 457 -16.81 20.98 -5.57
C TYR A 457 -17.05 22.46 -5.22
N GLY A 458 -16.02 23.32 -5.24
CA GLY A 458 -16.12 24.72 -4.84
C GLY A 458 -17.23 25.47 -5.57
N VAL A 459 -17.37 25.29 -6.91
CA VAL A 459 -18.45 25.93 -7.68
C VAL A 459 -19.82 25.49 -7.17
N ALA A 460 -20.04 24.21 -6.94
CA ALA A 460 -21.34 23.71 -6.47
C ALA A 460 -21.64 24.20 -5.04
N ILE A 461 -20.64 24.20 -4.16
CA ILE A 461 -20.75 24.68 -2.77
C ILE A 461 -21.02 26.19 -2.78
N LEU A 462 -20.21 26.98 -3.48
CA LEU A 462 -20.27 28.44 -3.48
C LEU A 462 -21.53 29.01 -4.17
N ASN A 463 -22.33 28.22 -4.86
CA ASN A 463 -23.64 28.63 -5.33
C ASN A 463 -24.63 28.89 -4.17
N SER A 464 -24.58 28.09 -3.11
CA SER A 464 -25.53 28.15 -1.99
C SER A 464 -24.89 28.53 -0.64
N TYR A 465 -23.55 28.54 -0.56
CA TYR A 465 -22.77 28.82 0.63
C TYR A 465 -21.73 29.89 0.35
N ASP A 466 -21.45 30.74 1.34
CA ASP A 466 -20.37 31.74 1.25
C ASP A 466 -19.16 31.26 2.05
N ALA A 467 -17.97 31.28 1.43
CA ALA A 467 -16.72 31.09 2.15
C ALA A 467 -16.48 32.31 3.06
N ARG A 468 -16.62 32.14 4.36
CA ARG A 468 -16.56 33.28 5.30
C ARG A 468 -15.25 33.40 6.06
N GLU A 469 -14.57 32.30 6.31
CA GLU A 469 -13.39 32.32 7.18
C GLU A 469 -12.38 31.26 6.80
N ALA A 470 -11.10 31.63 6.79
CA ALA A 470 -9.99 30.67 6.79
C ALA A 470 -10.04 29.80 8.07
N LEU A 471 -9.72 28.56 7.94
CA LEU A 471 -9.73 27.63 9.08
C LEU A 471 -8.46 27.69 9.92
N PHE A 472 -7.36 28.08 9.32
CA PHE A 472 -6.05 28.15 9.97
C PHE A 472 -5.40 29.52 9.74
N ASP A 473 -4.84 30.08 10.81
CA ASP A 473 -4.08 31.34 10.75
C ASP A 473 -2.67 31.10 10.17
N ASP A 474 -2.12 29.88 10.41
CA ASP A 474 -0.81 29.46 9.90
C ASP A 474 -0.99 28.60 8.64
N PRO A 475 -0.41 28.99 7.49
CA PRO A 475 -0.52 28.24 6.24
C PRO A 475 0.21 26.89 6.26
N ASP A 476 1.13 26.65 7.21
CA ASP A 476 1.99 25.48 7.23
C ASP A 476 1.50 24.36 8.16
N VAL A 477 0.40 24.56 8.91
CA VAL A 477 -0.13 23.55 9.85
C VAL A 477 -1.20 22.66 9.24
N PHE A 478 -1.39 21.49 9.85
CA PHE A 478 -2.48 20.54 9.59
C PHE A 478 -2.46 19.92 8.18
N TRP A 479 -1.29 19.80 7.59
CA TRP A 479 -1.11 19.07 6.35
C TRP A 479 -0.88 17.57 6.62
N PRO A 480 -1.46 16.67 5.77
CA PRO A 480 -1.10 15.26 5.83
C PRO A 480 0.40 15.07 5.58
N VAL A 481 1.02 14.16 6.33
CA VAL A 481 2.46 13.84 6.19
C VAL A 481 2.71 12.70 5.20
N THR A 482 1.65 12.14 4.59
CA THR A 482 1.67 11.04 3.65
C THR A 482 0.67 11.30 2.52
N GLY A 483 1.00 10.95 1.28
CA GLY A 483 0.13 11.10 0.12
C GLY A 483 -0.06 12.54 -0.34
N GLY A 484 -1.21 12.82 -0.97
CA GLY A 484 -1.55 14.16 -1.47
C GLY A 484 -1.70 15.19 -0.35
N ARG A 485 -1.19 16.39 -0.58
CA ARG A 485 -1.34 17.51 0.37
C ARG A 485 -2.73 18.14 0.20
N LEU A 486 -3.71 17.60 0.93
CA LEU A 486 -5.08 18.11 0.99
C LEU A 486 -5.44 18.41 2.44
N ARG A 487 -6.01 19.58 2.70
CA ARG A 487 -6.55 19.98 3.99
C ARG A 487 -7.76 20.89 3.80
N PRO A 488 -8.70 20.93 4.77
CA PRO A 488 -9.74 21.93 4.74
C PRO A 488 -9.15 23.34 4.91
N GLU A 489 -9.56 24.28 4.05
CA GLU A 489 -9.07 25.67 4.08
C GLU A 489 -10.10 26.68 4.51
N ALA A 490 -11.36 26.48 4.15
CA ALA A 490 -12.41 27.45 4.47
C ALA A 490 -13.66 26.80 5.02
N LEU A 491 -14.30 27.51 5.94
CA LEU A 491 -15.64 27.22 6.45
C LEU A 491 -16.65 28.04 5.62
N CYS A 492 -17.55 27.32 4.94
CA CYS A 492 -18.62 27.91 4.16
C CYS A 492 -19.93 27.82 4.96
N LEU A 493 -20.62 28.94 5.11
CA LEU A 493 -21.94 29.03 5.76
C LEU A 493 -23.04 29.30 4.73
N PRO A 494 -24.31 28.88 4.99
CA PRO A 494 -25.42 29.15 4.09
C PRO A 494 -25.59 30.66 3.80
N LYS A 495 -25.82 31.00 2.51
CA LYS A 495 -26.11 32.36 2.07
C LYS A 495 -27.39 32.93 2.66
#